data_162d1c32a30401d2c68f1a7350e8c38c
#
_entry.id   162d1c32a30401d2c68f1a7350e8c38c
#
_cell.length_a   1.000
_cell.length_b   1.000
_cell.length_c   1.000
_cell.angle_alpha   90.00
_cell.angle_beta   90.00
_cell.angle_gamma   90.00
#
_symmetry.space_group_name_H-M   'P 1'
#
loop_
_entity.id
_entity.type
_entity.pdbx_description
1 polymer ?
#
loop_
_entity_poly.entity_id
_entity_poly.type
_entity_poly.pdbx_seq_one_letter_code
_entity_poly.pdbx_strand_id
1 'polypeptide(L)'
;MIGLLHPGEMGAAVGRCLTSCGHTVLWASEGRSLATQDRAKAAELTDAGTIAAVAAQAGIILSVCPPHAATDMAWAVHGFRGLYVDANAISPGTAREVAQLITDTGGRYVDGGIIGLPPTAAGTTRLYLSGPDAEKVQALFEGTDLDTRIAGTALTSASAVKMAYGAWTKGTAALILAIRELAREEGVEETLLAEWALSQPKLEERSQGSARAATAKGWRWVAEMEEIAATMAAADLPDGFHQAAAEIFRRYPVPGRRDAARSSTSSLGADPGTPTG
;
A
#
# COMPACT_ATOMS: atom_id res chain seq x y z
N MET A 1 -4.45 0.89 -25.54
CA MET A 1 -3.49 0.18 -24.68
C MET A 1 -3.40 0.88 -23.33
N ILE A 2 -3.29 0.12 -22.26
CA ILE A 2 -3.19 0.61 -20.87
C ILE A 2 -1.81 0.22 -20.36
N GLY A 3 -1.06 1.15 -19.78
CA GLY A 3 0.19 0.89 -19.07
C GLY A 3 -0.08 0.61 -17.60
N LEU A 4 0.52 -0.42 -17.02
CA LEU A 4 0.47 -0.71 -15.58
C LEU A 4 1.88 -0.57 -15.00
N LEU A 5 2.04 0.39 -14.11
CA LEU A 5 3.30 0.57 -13.39
C LEU A 5 3.30 -0.28 -12.12
N HIS A 6 4.30 -1.15 -11.97
CA HIS A 6 4.54 -2.00 -10.81
C HIS A 6 3.49 -3.13 -10.60
N PRO A 7 3.53 -4.25 -11.36
CA PRO A 7 2.65 -5.40 -11.15
C PRO A 7 3.06 -6.23 -9.91
N GLY A 8 2.90 -5.61 -8.71
CA GLY A 8 2.93 -6.31 -7.44
C GLY A 8 1.69 -7.21 -7.29
N GLU A 9 1.41 -7.71 -6.08
CA GLU A 9 0.21 -8.52 -5.82
C GLU A 9 -1.08 -7.81 -6.24
N MET A 10 -1.27 -6.55 -5.80
CA MET A 10 -2.45 -5.75 -6.12
C MET A 10 -2.43 -5.31 -7.59
N GLY A 11 -1.31 -4.77 -8.07
CA GLY A 11 -1.20 -4.29 -9.44
C GLY A 11 -1.46 -5.39 -10.48
N ALA A 12 -0.88 -6.57 -10.30
CA ALA A 12 -1.12 -7.70 -11.20
C ALA A 12 -2.58 -8.16 -11.19
N ALA A 13 -3.24 -8.17 -10.01
CA ALA A 13 -4.64 -8.54 -9.92
C ALA A 13 -5.57 -7.50 -10.58
N VAL A 14 -5.26 -6.21 -10.44
CA VAL A 14 -5.97 -5.13 -11.16
C VAL A 14 -5.71 -5.22 -12.67
N GLY A 15 -4.46 -5.51 -13.07
CA GLY A 15 -4.11 -5.74 -14.48
C GLY A 15 -4.89 -6.91 -15.09
N ARG A 16 -5.06 -8.00 -14.33
CA ARG A 16 -5.88 -9.15 -14.75
C ARG A 16 -7.35 -8.77 -14.96
N CYS A 17 -7.93 -7.91 -14.12
CA CYS A 17 -9.28 -7.40 -14.34
C CYS A 17 -9.38 -6.70 -15.71
N LEU A 18 -8.37 -5.92 -16.09
CA LEU A 18 -8.35 -5.23 -17.39
C LEU A 18 -8.14 -6.21 -18.57
N THR A 19 -7.21 -7.18 -18.44
CA THR A 19 -6.99 -8.17 -19.52
C THR A 19 -8.20 -9.06 -19.72
N SER A 20 -8.91 -9.44 -18.64
CA SER A 20 -10.16 -10.23 -18.75
C SER A 20 -11.30 -9.50 -19.50
N CYS A 21 -11.26 -8.17 -19.56
CA CYS A 21 -12.18 -7.36 -20.38
C CYS A 21 -11.65 -7.09 -21.79
N GLY A 22 -10.59 -7.78 -22.21
CA GLY A 22 -10.02 -7.66 -23.57
C GLY A 22 -9.10 -6.47 -23.77
N HIS A 23 -8.69 -5.76 -22.72
CA HIS A 23 -7.71 -4.68 -22.83
C HIS A 23 -6.29 -5.23 -22.95
N THR A 24 -5.49 -4.66 -23.86
CA THR A 24 -4.04 -4.88 -23.87
C THR A 24 -3.41 -4.05 -22.74
N VAL A 25 -2.80 -4.72 -21.77
CA VAL A 25 -2.14 -4.10 -20.60
C VAL A 25 -0.63 -4.29 -20.71
N LEU A 26 0.09 -3.17 -20.87
CA LEU A 26 1.55 -3.12 -20.97
C LEU A 26 2.18 -2.98 -19.59
N TRP A 27 3.34 -3.59 -19.40
CA TRP A 27 4.16 -3.38 -18.20
C TRP A 27 5.64 -3.35 -18.53
N ALA A 28 6.49 -2.92 -17.60
CA ALA A 28 7.94 -2.85 -17.78
C ALA A 28 8.64 -3.92 -16.93
N SER A 29 9.37 -4.82 -17.57
CA SER A 29 10.12 -5.91 -16.91
C SER A 29 11.50 -5.49 -16.40
N GLU A 30 12.06 -4.40 -16.91
CA GLU A 30 13.38 -3.91 -16.54
C GLU A 30 13.52 -3.74 -15.02
N GLY A 31 14.56 -4.35 -14.43
CA GLY A 31 14.85 -4.27 -12.99
C GLY A 31 13.83 -4.99 -12.08
N ARG A 32 12.92 -5.80 -12.61
CA ARG A 32 11.90 -6.50 -11.82
C ARG A 32 12.33 -7.92 -11.45
N SER A 33 11.94 -8.33 -10.23
CA SER A 33 12.20 -9.68 -9.74
C SER A 33 11.44 -10.75 -10.54
N LEU A 34 11.96 -11.99 -10.55
CA LEU A 34 11.26 -13.14 -11.15
C LEU A 34 9.82 -13.27 -10.63
N ALA A 35 9.61 -13.14 -9.33
CA ALA A 35 8.27 -13.19 -8.74
C ALA A 35 7.32 -12.12 -9.29
N THR A 36 7.82 -10.95 -9.69
CA THR A 36 7.02 -9.91 -10.37
C THR A 36 6.72 -10.30 -11.82
N GLN A 37 7.70 -10.86 -12.52
CA GLN A 37 7.53 -11.37 -13.90
C GLN A 37 6.50 -12.49 -13.95
N ASP A 38 6.55 -13.43 -13.00
CA ASP A 38 5.58 -14.53 -12.90
C ASP A 38 4.15 -14.00 -12.67
N ARG A 39 3.99 -13.00 -11.79
CA ARG A 39 2.68 -12.36 -11.58
C ARG A 39 2.17 -11.64 -12.83
N ALA A 40 3.03 -10.91 -13.53
CA ALA A 40 2.68 -10.23 -14.76
C ALA A 40 2.25 -11.22 -15.84
N LYS A 41 2.97 -12.33 -15.99
CA LYS A 41 2.63 -13.43 -16.91
C LYS A 41 1.30 -14.07 -16.55
N ALA A 42 1.06 -14.37 -15.26
CA ALA A 42 -0.19 -14.96 -14.79
C ALA A 42 -1.39 -14.02 -14.95
N ALA A 43 -1.16 -12.71 -15.02
CA ALA A 43 -2.16 -11.68 -15.30
C ALA A 43 -2.27 -11.33 -16.80
N GLU A 44 -1.58 -12.08 -17.67
CA GLU A 44 -1.57 -11.89 -19.13
C GLU A 44 -1.14 -10.48 -19.57
N LEU A 45 -0.20 -9.88 -18.83
CA LEU A 45 0.34 -8.56 -19.15
C LEU A 45 1.38 -8.68 -20.28
N THR A 46 1.36 -7.73 -21.21
CA THR A 46 2.31 -7.65 -22.32
C THR A 46 3.56 -6.88 -21.87
N ASP A 47 4.72 -7.50 -21.97
CA ASP A 47 5.99 -6.86 -21.63
C ASP A 47 6.42 -5.86 -22.69
N ALA A 48 6.59 -4.60 -22.30
CA ALA A 48 7.13 -3.52 -23.14
C ALA A 48 8.62 -3.22 -22.83
N GLY A 49 9.23 -3.98 -21.92
CA GLY A 49 10.62 -3.83 -21.51
C GLY A 49 10.84 -2.71 -20.50
N THR A 50 10.66 -1.44 -20.89
CA THR A 50 10.96 -0.26 -20.07
C THR A 50 9.73 0.59 -19.75
N ILE A 51 9.78 1.40 -18.69
CA ILE A 51 8.73 2.38 -18.36
C ILE A 51 8.54 3.38 -19.51
N ALA A 52 9.62 3.82 -20.14
CA ALA A 52 9.56 4.73 -21.29
C ALA A 52 8.79 4.11 -22.47
N ALA A 53 9.01 2.83 -22.75
CA ALA A 53 8.29 2.10 -23.80
C ALA A 53 6.79 1.92 -23.45
N VAL A 54 6.46 1.72 -22.19
CA VAL A 54 5.06 1.72 -21.71
C VAL A 54 4.43 3.09 -21.94
N ALA A 55 5.08 4.17 -21.52
CA ALA A 55 4.57 5.53 -21.66
C ALA A 55 4.38 5.96 -23.14
N ALA A 56 5.29 5.50 -24.03
CA ALA A 56 5.20 5.81 -25.47
C ALA A 56 4.01 5.14 -26.18
N GLN A 57 3.53 4.00 -25.66
CA GLN A 57 2.50 3.18 -26.31
C GLN A 57 1.12 3.27 -25.64
N ALA A 58 1.09 3.61 -24.35
CA ALA A 58 -0.15 3.66 -23.59
C ALA A 58 -0.91 4.98 -23.80
N GLY A 59 -2.23 4.90 -23.88
CA GLY A 59 -3.11 6.08 -23.78
C GLY A 59 -3.55 6.38 -22.35
N ILE A 60 -3.51 5.34 -21.50
CA ILE A 60 -3.83 5.41 -20.06
C ILE A 60 -2.69 4.72 -19.32
N ILE A 61 -2.20 5.32 -18.23
CA ILE A 61 -1.26 4.68 -17.31
C ILE A 61 -1.94 4.54 -15.95
N LEU A 62 -1.91 3.33 -15.38
CA LEU A 62 -2.36 3.02 -14.04
C LEU A 62 -1.15 2.74 -13.15
N SER A 63 -0.98 3.54 -12.10
CA SER A 63 0.06 3.39 -11.08
C SER A 63 -0.50 2.68 -9.84
N VAL A 64 0.07 1.51 -9.51
CA VAL A 64 -0.27 0.73 -8.31
C VAL A 64 1.04 0.30 -7.63
N CYS A 65 1.68 1.21 -6.94
CA CYS A 65 2.98 1.00 -6.29
C CYS A 65 2.89 1.26 -4.76
N PRO A 66 3.95 0.98 -3.99
CA PRO A 66 4.02 1.41 -2.61
C PRO A 66 3.96 2.94 -2.47
N PRO A 67 3.37 3.50 -1.39
CA PRO A 67 3.17 4.94 -1.23
C PRO A 67 4.43 5.77 -1.47
N HIS A 68 5.56 5.36 -0.89
CA HIS A 68 6.85 6.06 -1.01
C HIS A 68 7.42 6.10 -2.45
N ALA A 69 6.89 5.32 -3.37
CA ALA A 69 7.33 5.29 -4.77
C ALA A 69 6.38 6.05 -5.72
N ALA A 70 5.27 6.61 -5.22
CA ALA A 70 4.25 7.23 -6.07
C ALA A 70 4.79 8.40 -6.88
N THR A 71 5.49 9.33 -6.24
CA THR A 71 6.10 10.50 -6.88
C THR A 71 7.19 10.10 -7.88
N ASP A 72 8.06 9.14 -7.52
CA ASP A 72 9.10 8.63 -8.40
C ASP A 72 8.51 7.97 -9.67
N MET A 73 7.40 7.25 -9.54
CA MET A 73 6.71 6.65 -10.68
C MET A 73 6.08 7.70 -11.60
N ALA A 74 5.55 8.78 -11.05
CA ALA A 74 5.07 9.93 -11.83
C ALA A 74 6.22 10.62 -12.58
N TRP A 75 7.36 10.81 -11.93
CA TRP A 75 8.58 11.32 -12.58
C TRP A 75 9.10 10.40 -13.68
N ALA A 76 9.06 9.08 -13.49
CA ALA A 76 9.51 8.11 -14.50
C ALA A 76 8.71 8.16 -15.80
N VAL A 77 7.50 8.74 -15.78
CA VAL A 77 6.65 8.97 -16.96
C VAL A 77 6.48 10.46 -17.27
N HIS A 78 7.39 11.30 -16.78
CA HIS A 78 7.34 12.75 -17.05
C HIS A 78 7.29 13.04 -18.56
N GLY A 79 6.37 13.90 -18.98
CA GLY A 79 6.07 14.15 -20.38
C GLY A 79 4.97 13.25 -20.99
N PHE A 80 4.41 12.32 -20.24
CA PHE A 80 3.24 11.55 -20.67
C PHE A 80 2.02 12.47 -20.79
N ARG A 81 1.37 12.46 -21.97
CA ARG A 81 0.23 13.34 -22.27
C ARG A 81 -1.12 12.63 -22.26
N GLY A 82 -1.14 11.35 -21.91
CA GLY A 82 -2.37 10.57 -21.77
C GLY A 82 -3.05 10.76 -20.41
N LEU A 83 -3.85 9.79 -20.01
CA LEU A 83 -4.53 9.76 -18.72
C LEU A 83 -3.71 8.96 -17.70
N TYR A 84 -3.20 9.62 -16.67
CA TYR A 84 -2.52 9.00 -15.54
C TYR A 84 -3.52 8.75 -14.41
N VAL A 85 -3.64 7.51 -13.98
CA VAL A 85 -4.50 7.07 -12.88
C VAL A 85 -3.58 6.67 -11.74
N ASP A 86 -3.57 7.45 -10.67
CA ASP A 86 -2.87 7.12 -9.44
C ASP A 86 -3.78 6.31 -8.52
N ALA A 87 -3.48 5.04 -8.32
CA ALA A 87 -4.25 4.17 -7.42
C ALA A 87 -3.42 3.72 -6.20
N ASN A 88 -2.50 4.59 -5.78
CA ASN A 88 -1.61 4.36 -4.65
C ASN A 88 -2.28 4.76 -3.32
N ALA A 89 -1.71 4.31 -2.20
CA ALA A 89 -2.23 4.67 -0.88
C ALA A 89 -1.51 5.91 -0.34
N ILE A 90 -1.72 7.05 -0.98
CA ILE A 90 -1.08 8.34 -0.69
C ILE A 90 -2.07 9.36 -0.10
N SER A 91 -1.53 10.36 0.58
CA SER A 91 -2.32 11.47 1.11
C SER A 91 -2.91 12.35 -0.01
N PRO A 92 -3.99 13.11 0.25
CA PRO A 92 -4.46 14.13 -0.67
C PRO A 92 -3.39 15.18 -1.02
N GLY A 93 -2.43 15.41 -0.14
CA GLY A 93 -1.26 16.28 -0.39
C GLY A 93 -0.37 15.70 -1.48
N THR A 94 0.14 14.50 -1.27
CA THR A 94 0.96 13.76 -2.24
C THR A 94 0.22 13.56 -3.57
N ALA A 95 -1.10 13.27 -3.53
CA ALA A 95 -1.91 13.13 -4.74
C ALA A 95 -1.97 14.43 -5.57
N ARG A 96 -2.04 15.61 -4.91
CA ARG A 96 -1.97 16.91 -5.61
C ARG A 96 -0.60 17.15 -6.23
N GLU A 97 0.48 16.78 -5.55
CA GLU A 97 1.84 16.90 -6.09
C GLU A 97 2.02 16.01 -7.33
N VAL A 98 1.57 14.75 -7.28
CA VAL A 98 1.60 13.86 -8.44
C VAL A 98 0.74 14.41 -9.58
N ALA A 99 -0.47 14.89 -9.28
CA ALA A 99 -1.35 15.52 -10.27
C ALA A 99 -0.67 16.71 -10.97
N GLN A 100 0.00 17.56 -10.22
CA GLN A 100 0.73 18.71 -10.77
C GLN A 100 1.85 18.26 -11.71
N LEU A 101 2.69 17.29 -11.30
CA LEU A 101 3.75 16.71 -12.13
C LEU A 101 3.25 16.20 -13.50
N ILE A 102 2.09 15.56 -13.50
CA ILE A 102 1.49 15.02 -14.72
C ILE A 102 0.88 16.14 -15.58
N THR A 103 0.14 17.06 -14.96
CA THR A 103 -0.60 18.10 -15.70
C THR A 103 0.31 19.19 -16.24
N ASP A 104 1.43 19.50 -15.61
CA ASP A 104 2.42 20.48 -16.10
C ASP A 104 3.00 20.12 -17.47
N THR A 105 2.98 18.85 -17.85
CA THR A 105 3.44 18.36 -19.14
C THR A 105 2.32 18.09 -20.13
N GLY A 106 1.08 18.44 -19.78
CA GLY A 106 -0.12 18.28 -20.62
C GLY A 106 -0.79 16.92 -20.51
N GLY A 107 -0.45 16.12 -19.50
CA GLY A 107 -1.18 14.91 -19.12
C GLY A 107 -2.49 15.23 -18.40
N ARG A 108 -3.32 14.22 -18.20
CA ARG A 108 -4.56 14.27 -17.39
C ARG A 108 -4.42 13.34 -16.20
N TYR A 109 -5.03 13.67 -15.09
CA TYR A 109 -4.90 12.94 -13.85
C TYR A 109 -6.25 12.49 -13.29
N VAL A 110 -6.29 11.25 -12.78
CA VAL A 110 -7.37 10.69 -11.98
C VAL A 110 -6.78 10.14 -10.69
N ASP A 111 -7.33 10.56 -9.57
CA ASP A 111 -7.02 10.06 -8.25
C ASP A 111 -7.77 8.75 -8.00
N GLY A 112 -7.11 7.78 -7.40
CA GLY A 112 -7.64 6.47 -7.08
C GLY A 112 -7.21 5.96 -5.71
N GLY A 113 -8.09 5.22 -5.05
CA GLY A 113 -7.81 4.59 -3.77
C GLY A 113 -8.38 3.18 -3.71
N ILE A 114 -7.50 2.16 -3.62
CA ILE A 114 -7.93 0.76 -3.54
C ILE A 114 -8.17 0.36 -2.08
N ILE A 115 -9.37 -0.17 -1.80
CA ILE A 115 -9.77 -0.73 -0.51
C ILE A 115 -10.15 -2.20 -0.68
N GLY A 116 -9.45 -3.08 0.00
CA GLY A 116 -9.65 -4.53 -0.04
C GLY A 116 -8.36 -5.29 -0.30
N LEU A 117 -8.48 -6.61 -0.43
CA LEU A 117 -7.41 -7.51 -0.88
C LEU A 117 -7.34 -7.51 -2.41
N PRO A 118 -6.28 -8.08 -3.04
CA PRO A 118 -6.28 -8.26 -4.50
C PRO A 118 -7.59 -8.88 -4.98
N PRO A 119 -8.26 -8.31 -6.02
CA PRO A 119 -9.57 -8.76 -6.47
C PRO A 119 -9.51 -10.20 -7.01
N THR A 120 -10.29 -11.09 -6.39
CA THR A 120 -10.44 -12.50 -6.77
C THR A 120 -11.91 -12.92 -6.84
N ALA A 121 -12.80 -12.06 -6.39
CA ALA A 121 -14.24 -12.23 -6.46
C ALA A 121 -14.92 -10.84 -6.37
N ALA A 122 -16.06 -10.72 -7.03
CA ALA A 122 -16.85 -9.49 -7.04
C ALA A 122 -17.22 -9.03 -5.62
N GLY A 123 -17.22 -7.72 -5.39
CA GLY A 123 -17.60 -7.09 -4.12
C GLY A 123 -16.56 -7.14 -3.00
N THR A 124 -15.41 -7.81 -3.20
CA THR A 124 -14.36 -7.90 -2.18
C THR A 124 -13.40 -6.72 -2.20
N THR A 125 -13.23 -6.07 -3.35
CA THR A 125 -12.27 -4.98 -3.56
C THR A 125 -12.93 -3.82 -4.28
N ARG A 126 -12.70 -2.61 -3.78
CA ARG A 126 -13.22 -1.37 -4.37
C ARG A 126 -12.09 -0.46 -4.78
N LEU A 127 -12.19 0.10 -5.97
CA LEU A 127 -11.37 1.21 -6.45
C LEU A 127 -12.23 2.47 -6.43
N TYR A 128 -11.96 3.36 -5.48
CA TYR A 128 -12.54 4.69 -5.46
C TYR A 128 -11.78 5.57 -6.44
N LEU A 129 -12.49 6.42 -7.19
CA LEU A 129 -11.96 7.29 -8.22
C LEU A 129 -12.47 8.71 -8.02
N SER A 130 -11.64 9.70 -8.31
CA SER A 130 -12.03 11.10 -8.35
C SER A 130 -11.23 11.90 -9.39
N GLY A 131 -11.77 13.03 -9.84
CA GLY A 131 -11.22 13.86 -10.89
C GLY A 131 -12.07 13.83 -12.17
N PRO A 132 -11.81 14.73 -13.13
CA PRO A 132 -12.66 14.96 -14.30
C PRO A 132 -12.88 13.74 -15.21
N ASP A 133 -11.90 12.85 -15.29
CA ASP A 133 -11.95 11.64 -16.14
C ASP A 133 -12.25 10.36 -15.34
N ALA A 134 -12.72 10.45 -14.09
CA ALA A 134 -12.95 9.30 -13.20
C ALA A 134 -13.96 8.29 -13.80
N GLU A 135 -15.04 8.76 -14.43
CA GLU A 135 -16.04 7.92 -15.09
C GLU A 135 -15.46 7.13 -16.27
N LYS A 136 -14.49 7.70 -17.00
CA LYS A 136 -13.80 6.98 -18.10
C LYS A 136 -12.96 5.82 -17.54
N VAL A 137 -12.33 6.01 -16.39
CA VAL A 137 -11.59 4.95 -15.72
C VAL A 137 -12.52 3.90 -15.14
N GLN A 138 -13.64 4.32 -14.54
CA GLN A 138 -14.68 3.41 -14.05
C GLN A 138 -15.16 2.44 -15.15
N ALA A 139 -15.46 2.95 -16.32
CA ALA A 139 -15.92 2.14 -17.45
C ALA A 139 -14.95 1.04 -17.90
N LEU A 140 -13.63 1.18 -17.65
CA LEU A 140 -12.62 0.16 -17.98
C LEU A 140 -12.79 -1.13 -17.16
N PHE A 141 -13.44 -1.05 -16.01
CA PHE A 141 -13.59 -2.15 -15.06
C PHE A 141 -15.01 -2.72 -15.01
N GLU A 142 -15.91 -2.30 -15.89
CA GLU A 142 -17.26 -2.83 -15.94
C GLU A 142 -17.24 -4.35 -16.19
N GLY A 143 -18.00 -5.08 -15.38
CA GLY A 143 -18.07 -6.54 -15.46
C GLY A 143 -16.88 -7.29 -14.84
N THR A 144 -15.94 -6.60 -14.19
CA THR A 144 -14.80 -7.24 -13.50
C THR A 144 -15.10 -7.48 -12.01
N ASP A 145 -14.19 -8.21 -11.34
CA ASP A 145 -14.19 -8.40 -9.89
C ASP A 145 -13.79 -7.15 -9.09
N LEU A 146 -13.32 -6.08 -9.75
CA LEU A 146 -12.95 -4.81 -9.11
C LEU A 146 -14.14 -3.84 -9.17
N ASP A 147 -14.81 -3.66 -8.02
CA ASP A 147 -15.91 -2.70 -7.89
C ASP A 147 -15.36 -1.26 -7.90
N THR A 148 -15.74 -0.47 -8.91
CA THR A 148 -15.28 0.91 -9.08
C THR A 148 -16.34 1.90 -8.67
N ARG A 149 -15.96 2.95 -7.91
CA ARG A 149 -16.87 3.94 -7.33
C ARG A 149 -16.31 5.34 -7.44
N ILE A 150 -17.16 6.29 -7.80
CA ILE A 150 -16.80 7.71 -7.75
C ILE A 150 -16.84 8.18 -6.28
N ALA A 151 -15.71 8.71 -5.79
CA ALA A 151 -15.57 9.11 -4.38
C ALA A 151 -16.11 10.50 -4.08
N GLY A 152 -16.15 11.37 -5.08
CA GLY A 152 -16.60 12.76 -4.92
C GLY A 152 -16.12 13.65 -6.06
N THR A 153 -16.39 14.96 -5.95
CA THR A 153 -16.10 15.95 -7.01
C THR A 153 -14.71 16.58 -6.89
N ALA A 154 -14.12 16.61 -5.69
CA ALA A 154 -12.76 17.14 -5.53
C ALA A 154 -11.71 16.19 -6.11
N LEU A 155 -10.64 16.74 -6.68
CA LEU A 155 -9.61 15.98 -7.39
C LEU A 155 -9.03 14.82 -6.55
N THR A 156 -8.88 14.99 -5.24
CA THR A 156 -8.21 14.04 -4.34
C THR A 156 -9.20 13.36 -3.36
N SER A 157 -10.49 13.26 -3.72
CA SER A 157 -11.49 12.61 -2.87
C SER A 157 -11.24 11.12 -2.66
N ALA A 158 -10.71 10.42 -3.66
CA ALA A 158 -10.41 9.00 -3.56
C ALA A 158 -9.27 8.72 -2.56
N SER A 159 -8.19 9.50 -2.62
CA SER A 159 -7.11 9.47 -1.62
C SER A 159 -7.63 9.80 -0.23
N ALA A 160 -8.50 10.80 -0.08
CA ALA A 160 -9.09 11.15 1.21
C ALA A 160 -9.89 9.99 1.81
N VAL A 161 -10.74 9.32 1.02
CA VAL A 161 -11.48 8.12 1.44
C VAL A 161 -10.52 7.01 1.86
N LYS A 162 -9.47 6.78 1.07
CA LYS A 162 -8.45 5.76 1.36
C LYS A 162 -7.71 6.05 2.66
N MET A 163 -7.31 7.29 2.90
CA MET A 163 -6.63 7.69 4.13
C MET A 163 -7.56 7.56 5.36
N ALA A 164 -8.78 8.06 5.28
CA ALA A 164 -9.76 7.94 6.36
C ALA A 164 -10.07 6.47 6.71
N TYR A 165 -10.25 5.61 5.71
CA TYR A 165 -10.46 4.18 5.91
C TYR A 165 -9.22 3.48 6.51
N GLY A 166 -8.03 3.82 6.03
CA GLY A 166 -6.76 3.31 6.55
C GLY A 166 -6.51 3.74 8.00
N ALA A 167 -6.81 5.00 8.32
CA ALA A 167 -6.74 5.56 9.67
C ALA A 167 -7.50 4.70 10.67
N TRP A 168 -8.74 4.35 10.36
CA TRP A 168 -9.53 3.45 11.20
C TRP A 168 -8.97 2.03 11.23
N THR A 169 -8.79 1.40 10.10
CA THR A 169 -8.51 -0.06 10.06
C THR A 169 -7.12 -0.41 10.54
N LYS A 170 -6.10 0.32 10.11
CA LYS A 170 -4.70 0.05 10.48
C LYS A 170 -4.30 0.80 11.75
N GLY A 171 -4.80 2.01 11.95
CA GLY A 171 -4.59 2.74 13.20
C GLY A 171 -5.13 1.97 14.41
N THR A 172 -6.35 1.42 14.32
CA THR A 172 -6.89 0.58 15.40
C THR A 172 -6.17 -0.75 15.55
N ALA A 173 -5.63 -1.33 14.46
CA ALA A 173 -4.79 -2.51 14.56
C ALA A 173 -3.49 -2.22 15.32
N ALA A 174 -2.81 -1.11 15.04
CA ALA A 174 -1.62 -0.69 15.79
C ALA A 174 -1.94 -0.44 17.27
N LEU A 175 -3.05 0.24 17.56
CA LEU A 175 -3.49 0.53 18.93
C LEU A 175 -3.74 -0.77 19.72
N ILE A 176 -4.48 -1.74 19.14
CA ILE A 176 -4.75 -3.02 19.81
C ILE A 176 -3.46 -3.79 20.08
N LEU A 177 -2.51 -3.78 19.14
CA LEU A 177 -1.22 -4.43 19.29
C LEU A 177 -0.40 -3.79 20.45
N ALA A 178 -0.36 -2.46 20.51
CA ALA A 178 0.32 -1.73 21.57
C ALA A 178 -0.31 -2.00 22.95
N ILE A 179 -1.65 -2.02 23.04
CA ILE A 179 -2.37 -2.34 24.29
C ILE A 179 -2.06 -3.77 24.75
N ARG A 180 -2.01 -4.74 23.85
CA ARG A 180 -1.66 -6.13 24.18
C ARG A 180 -0.22 -6.25 24.66
N GLU A 181 0.72 -5.51 24.06
CA GLU A 181 2.11 -5.47 24.50
C GLU A 181 2.23 -4.86 25.91
N LEU A 182 1.60 -3.72 26.14
CA LEU A 182 1.54 -3.09 27.47
C LEU A 182 0.99 -4.06 28.53
N ALA A 183 -0.12 -4.73 28.24
CA ALA A 183 -0.72 -5.65 29.21
C ALA A 183 0.18 -6.85 29.54
N ARG A 184 1.02 -7.32 28.61
CA ARG A 184 2.02 -8.36 28.87
C ARG A 184 3.16 -7.85 29.75
N GLU A 185 3.69 -6.67 29.43
CA GLU A 185 4.77 -6.05 30.22
C GLU A 185 4.33 -5.81 31.67
N GLU A 186 3.07 -5.42 31.88
CA GLU A 186 2.51 -5.18 33.22
C GLU A 186 1.98 -6.48 33.89
N GLY A 187 2.03 -7.63 33.22
CA GLY A 187 1.60 -8.92 33.77
C GLY A 187 0.07 -9.06 33.95
N VAL A 188 -0.72 -8.28 33.22
CA VAL A 188 -2.20 -8.25 33.34
C VAL A 188 -2.94 -8.69 32.09
N GLU A 189 -2.27 -9.36 31.15
CA GLU A 189 -2.87 -9.73 29.85
C GLU A 189 -4.10 -10.64 30.01
N GLU A 190 -4.05 -11.64 30.90
CA GLU A 190 -5.17 -12.55 31.13
C GLU A 190 -6.40 -11.81 31.67
N THR A 191 -6.18 -10.88 32.62
CA THR A 191 -7.25 -10.06 33.20
C THR A 191 -7.87 -9.15 32.13
N LEU A 192 -7.06 -8.53 31.28
CA LEU A 192 -7.53 -7.70 30.18
C LEU A 192 -8.37 -8.51 29.18
N LEU A 193 -7.93 -9.73 28.84
CA LEU A 193 -8.69 -10.59 27.91
C LEU A 193 -10.01 -11.03 28.52
N ALA A 194 -10.05 -11.36 29.81
CA ALA A 194 -11.29 -11.67 30.51
C ALA A 194 -12.27 -10.49 30.50
N GLU A 195 -11.80 -9.26 30.74
CA GLU A 195 -12.61 -8.05 30.64
C GLU A 195 -13.12 -7.81 29.21
N TRP A 196 -12.26 -8.00 28.20
CA TRP A 196 -12.69 -7.88 26.80
C TRP A 196 -13.76 -8.89 26.42
N ALA A 197 -13.67 -10.13 26.94
CA ALA A 197 -14.69 -11.13 26.69
C ALA A 197 -16.07 -10.72 27.19
N LEU A 198 -16.12 -9.95 28.28
CA LEU A 198 -17.36 -9.42 28.87
C LEU A 198 -17.86 -8.16 28.16
N SER A 199 -16.98 -7.16 27.97
CA SER A 199 -17.38 -5.80 27.57
C SER A 199 -17.18 -5.50 26.09
N GLN A 200 -16.29 -6.25 25.40
CA GLN A 200 -15.89 -6.02 24.02
C GLN A 200 -15.87 -7.34 23.22
N PRO A 201 -17.01 -8.00 22.98
CA PRO A 201 -17.06 -9.27 22.24
C PRO A 201 -16.31 -9.18 20.91
N LYS A 202 -15.48 -10.17 20.58
CA LYS A 202 -14.62 -10.27 19.39
C LYS A 202 -13.36 -9.39 19.38
N LEU A 203 -13.09 -8.58 20.40
CA LEU A 203 -11.89 -7.73 20.42
C LEU A 203 -10.61 -8.59 20.52
N GLU A 204 -10.65 -9.70 21.27
CA GLU A 204 -9.55 -10.65 21.32
C GLU A 204 -9.29 -11.27 19.93
N GLU A 205 -10.31 -11.77 19.25
CA GLU A 205 -10.20 -12.33 17.90
C GLU A 205 -9.62 -11.28 16.92
N ARG A 206 -10.11 -10.05 17.02
CA ARG A 206 -9.58 -8.92 16.23
C ARG A 206 -8.12 -8.64 16.52
N SER A 207 -7.70 -8.69 17.79
CA SER A 207 -6.29 -8.49 18.17
C SER A 207 -5.37 -9.58 17.60
N GLN A 208 -5.81 -10.84 17.66
CA GLN A 208 -5.10 -11.97 17.04
C GLN A 208 -5.01 -11.83 15.52
N GLY A 209 -6.10 -11.42 14.87
CA GLY A 209 -6.13 -11.12 13.43
C GLY A 209 -5.16 -10.00 13.05
N SER A 210 -5.13 -8.92 13.85
CA SER A 210 -4.20 -7.80 13.67
C SER A 210 -2.74 -8.25 13.80
N ALA A 211 -2.43 -9.10 14.78
CA ALA A 211 -1.08 -9.63 15.00
C ALA A 211 -0.62 -10.48 13.80
N ARG A 212 -1.47 -11.41 13.33
CA ARG A 212 -1.16 -12.22 12.14
C ARG A 212 -0.93 -11.35 10.90
N ALA A 213 -1.79 -10.37 10.67
CA ALA A 213 -1.70 -9.49 9.51
C ALA A 213 -0.45 -8.57 9.60
N ALA A 214 -0.12 -8.04 10.77
CA ALA A 214 1.08 -7.24 10.98
C ALA A 214 2.36 -8.05 10.80
N THR A 215 2.42 -9.29 11.31
CA THR A 215 3.55 -10.20 11.09
C THR A 215 3.78 -10.47 9.60
N ALA A 216 2.71 -10.64 8.82
CA ALA A 216 2.82 -10.94 7.40
C ALA A 216 3.23 -9.72 6.54
N LYS A 217 2.74 -8.52 6.87
CA LYS A 217 2.87 -7.34 6.00
C LYS A 217 2.87 -5.98 6.71
N GLY A 218 3.05 -5.94 8.04
CA GLY A 218 3.02 -4.69 8.81
C GLY A 218 4.04 -3.66 8.33
N TRP A 219 5.22 -4.09 7.91
CA TRP A 219 6.25 -3.23 7.35
C TRP A 219 5.77 -2.39 6.14
N ARG A 220 4.79 -2.87 5.37
CA ARG A 220 4.18 -2.12 4.25
C ARG A 220 3.28 -0.98 4.74
N TRP A 221 2.78 -1.09 5.97
CA TRP A 221 1.83 -0.12 6.51
C TRP A 221 2.51 1.11 7.10
N VAL A 222 3.82 1.08 7.32
CA VAL A 222 4.58 2.22 7.86
C VAL A 222 4.35 3.46 7.01
N ALA A 223 4.67 3.41 5.71
CA ALA A 223 4.49 4.54 4.81
C ALA A 223 3.01 4.97 4.69
N GLU A 224 2.06 4.03 4.75
CA GLU A 224 0.64 4.37 4.74
C GLU A 224 0.21 5.11 6.02
N MET A 225 0.78 4.77 7.19
CA MET A 225 0.53 5.52 8.43
C MET A 225 1.13 6.92 8.39
N GLU A 226 2.29 7.08 7.77
CA GLU A 226 2.93 8.39 7.55
C GLU A 226 2.07 9.29 6.63
N GLU A 227 1.53 8.75 5.54
CA GLU A 227 0.60 9.47 4.65
C GLU A 227 -0.71 9.85 5.37
N ILE A 228 -1.21 8.99 6.26
CA ILE A 228 -2.39 9.30 7.08
C ILE A 228 -2.05 10.39 8.10
N ALA A 229 -0.90 10.34 8.76
CA ALA A 229 -0.45 11.39 9.68
C ALA A 229 -0.36 12.74 8.95
N ALA A 230 0.24 12.77 7.76
CA ALA A 230 0.29 13.97 6.92
C ALA A 230 -1.11 14.47 6.54
N THR A 231 -2.07 13.56 6.28
CA THR A 231 -3.46 13.92 5.99
C THR A 231 -4.15 14.56 7.20
N MET A 232 -3.91 14.02 8.40
CA MET A 232 -4.45 14.59 9.66
C MET A 232 -3.86 15.98 9.91
N ALA A 233 -2.54 16.14 9.82
CA ALA A 233 -1.86 17.42 10.00
C ALA A 233 -2.37 18.48 9.00
N ALA A 234 -2.58 18.13 7.74
CA ALA A 234 -3.12 19.04 6.72
C ALA A 234 -4.58 19.46 6.97
N ALA A 235 -5.29 18.74 7.83
CA ALA A 235 -6.67 19.04 8.27
C ALA A 235 -6.70 19.69 9.66
N ASP A 236 -5.56 20.15 10.20
CA ASP A 236 -5.41 20.70 11.56
C ASP A 236 -5.88 19.71 12.66
N LEU A 237 -5.78 18.41 12.41
CA LEU A 237 -6.09 17.35 13.38
C LEU A 237 -4.81 16.77 13.98
N PRO A 238 -4.86 16.23 15.23
CA PRO A 238 -3.72 15.57 15.82
C PRO A 238 -3.23 14.39 15.00
N ASP A 239 -1.99 14.42 14.53
CA ASP A 239 -1.36 13.40 13.68
C ASP A 239 -0.62 12.33 14.50
N GLY A 240 -0.36 12.58 15.78
CA GLY A 240 0.43 11.71 16.66
C GLY A 240 -0.06 10.28 16.79
N PHE A 241 -1.38 10.01 16.66
CA PHE A 241 -1.92 8.64 16.64
C PHE A 241 -1.35 7.81 15.52
N HIS A 242 -1.20 8.40 14.32
CA HIS A 242 -0.75 7.67 13.15
C HIS A 242 0.77 7.66 13.03
N GLN A 243 1.45 8.66 13.57
CA GLN A 243 2.90 8.61 13.79
C GLN A 243 3.26 7.45 14.75
N ALA A 244 2.59 7.33 15.90
CA ALA A 244 2.77 6.21 16.81
C ALA A 244 2.42 4.86 16.17
N ALA A 245 1.39 4.80 15.34
CA ALA A 245 1.04 3.59 14.60
C ALA A 245 2.14 3.17 13.61
N ALA A 246 2.79 4.12 12.94
CA ALA A 246 3.95 3.85 12.09
C ALA A 246 5.10 3.23 12.90
N GLU A 247 5.39 3.78 14.11
CA GLU A 247 6.42 3.22 15.00
C GLU A 247 6.11 1.79 15.46
N ILE A 248 4.84 1.47 15.75
CA ILE A 248 4.41 0.10 16.07
C ILE A 248 4.68 -0.83 14.89
N PHE A 249 4.33 -0.42 13.66
CA PHE A 249 4.54 -1.27 12.49
C PHE A 249 6.01 -1.40 12.07
N ARG A 250 6.89 -0.45 12.38
CA ARG A 250 8.35 -0.57 12.17
C ARG A 250 8.98 -1.71 12.96
N ARG A 251 8.34 -2.17 14.04
CA ARG A 251 8.82 -3.33 14.81
C ARG A 251 8.62 -4.67 14.08
N TYR A 252 7.84 -4.69 12.99
CA TYR A 252 7.57 -5.90 12.21
C TYR A 252 8.58 -6.02 11.07
N PRO A 253 9.31 -7.17 10.96
CA PRO A 253 10.39 -7.32 10.02
C PRO A 253 9.93 -7.38 8.56
N VAL A 254 10.77 -6.88 7.66
CA VAL A 254 10.59 -7.08 6.22
C VAL A 254 10.94 -8.55 5.91
N PRO A 255 10.06 -9.34 5.27
CA PRO A 255 10.36 -10.71 4.89
C PRO A 255 11.64 -10.78 4.04
N GLY A 256 12.57 -11.66 4.43
CA GLY A 256 13.84 -11.87 3.71
C GLY A 256 15.03 -11.03 4.19
N ARG A 257 14.86 -10.03 5.02
CA ARG A 257 15.96 -9.41 5.79
C ARG A 257 16.16 -10.21 7.08
N ARG A 258 17.02 -11.21 7.06
CA ARG A 258 17.49 -11.85 8.30
C ARG A 258 18.35 -10.84 9.06
N ASP A 259 18.16 -10.79 10.38
CA ASP A 259 18.89 -9.96 11.33
C ASP A 259 20.42 -10.06 11.13
N ALA A 260 21.01 -9.08 10.47
CA ALA A 260 22.46 -8.87 10.49
C ALA A 260 22.94 -8.33 11.87
N ALA A 261 22.01 -8.06 12.81
CA ALA A 261 22.31 -7.42 14.09
C ALA A 261 22.52 -8.39 15.26
N ARG A 262 22.33 -9.70 15.11
CA ARG A 262 22.52 -10.68 16.19
C ARG A 262 23.83 -11.48 16.15
N SER A 263 24.70 -11.25 15.14
CA SER A 263 25.95 -12.01 15.02
C SER A 263 27.22 -11.30 15.55
N SER A 264 27.11 -10.09 16.12
CA SER A 264 28.28 -9.33 16.59
C SER A 264 28.53 -9.34 18.10
N THR A 265 27.80 -10.12 18.90
CA THR A 265 27.99 -10.16 20.37
C THR A 265 28.46 -11.52 20.91
N SER A 266 28.95 -12.43 20.07
CA SER A 266 29.41 -13.75 20.51
C SER A 266 30.90 -14.03 20.26
N SER A 267 31.77 -13.02 20.23
CA SER A 267 33.21 -13.24 20.08
C SER A 267 34.08 -12.32 20.95
N LEU A 268 33.75 -12.23 22.26
CA LEU A 268 34.66 -11.65 23.24
C LEU A 268 34.55 -12.46 24.55
N GLY A 269 35.50 -13.34 24.76
CA GLY A 269 35.64 -14.05 26.02
C GLY A 269 36.22 -15.44 25.97
N ALA A 270 37.43 -15.61 25.44
CA ALA A 270 38.30 -16.73 25.80
C ALA A 270 39.65 -16.14 26.23
N ASP A 271 39.82 -15.91 27.50
CA ASP A 271 41.10 -15.60 28.15
C ASP A 271 41.85 -16.91 28.34
N PRO A 272 43.06 -17.08 27.81
CA PRO A 272 43.91 -18.26 28.09
C PRO A 272 44.64 -17.98 29.39
N GLY A 273 44.24 -18.68 30.47
CA GLY A 273 44.88 -18.68 31.76
C GLY A 273 46.37 -18.96 31.71
N THR A 274 47.12 -18.18 32.45
CA THR A 274 48.52 -18.25 32.81
C THR A 274 48.87 -19.56 33.53
N PRO A 275 49.99 -20.22 33.19
CA PRO A 275 50.50 -21.29 34.05
C PRO A 275 51.37 -20.71 35.16
N THR A 276 51.03 -21.01 36.39
CA THR A 276 51.93 -20.85 37.55
C THR A 276 52.82 -22.05 37.65
N GLY A 277 54.13 -21.77 37.75
CA GLY A 277 55.19 -22.71 38.14
C GLY A 277 55.12 -23.14 39.60
#